data_873a5e2acaf3e3ed046f5b9f8bc46a9e
#
_entry.id   873a5e2acaf3e3ed046f5b9f8bc46a9e
#
_cell.length_a   1.000
_cell.length_b   1.000
_cell.length_c   1.000
_cell.angle_alpha   90.00
_cell.angle_beta   90.00
_cell.angle_gamma   90.00
#
_symmetry.space_group_name_H-M   'P 1'
#
loop_
_entity.id
_entity.type
_entity.pdbx_description
1 polymer ?
#
loop_
_entity_poly.entity_id
_entity_poly.type
_entity_poly.pdbx_seq_one_letter_code
_entity_poly.pdbx_strand_id
1 'polypeptide(L)'
;MYLFQILEPLKKVYKDVLKHNEIEWEEGKHTASKILNADVVMKSPGISEQVPIVKALLETGISVVSEIEFAAQFTSADIIGITGSNGKTTTTMMTNHILNQAKFDVVMGGNIGDSFAGLIHKDPDYFVLELKTTQL
;
A
#
# COMPACT_ATOMS: atom_id res chain seq x y z
N MET A 1 -3.15 18.41 1.38
CA MET A 1 -2.16 18.31 2.50
C MET A 1 -1.98 16.83 2.84
N TYR A 2 -0.74 16.36 2.95
CA TYR A 2 -0.46 14.97 3.32
C TYR A 2 -0.08 14.90 4.79
N LEU A 3 -0.58 13.88 5.51
CA LEU A 3 -0.25 13.62 6.91
C LEU A 3 0.07 12.14 7.06
N PHE A 4 1.22 11.84 7.64
CA PHE A 4 1.61 10.48 8.00
C PHE A 4 1.49 10.28 9.51
N GLN A 5 0.81 9.22 9.95
CA GLN A 5 0.63 8.93 11.37
C GLN A 5 1.04 7.50 11.71
N ILE A 6 1.81 7.34 12.78
CA ILE A 6 2.30 6.05 13.26
C ILE A 6 2.38 6.01 14.79
N LEU A 7 2.06 4.87 15.38
CA LEU A 7 2.18 4.68 16.83
C LEU A 7 3.63 4.44 17.27
N GLU A 8 4.42 3.80 16.44
CA GLU A 8 5.83 3.52 16.73
C GLU A 8 6.73 4.69 16.34
N PRO A 9 7.89 4.86 17.03
CA PRO A 9 8.87 5.87 16.62
C PRO A 9 9.43 5.61 15.22
N LEU A 10 9.42 6.63 14.37
CA LEU A 10 10.01 6.57 13.04
C LEU A 10 11.55 6.57 13.10
N LYS A 11 12.16 5.74 12.29
CA LYS A 11 13.61 5.82 12.06
C LYS A 11 13.97 7.16 11.41
N LYS A 12 15.16 7.68 11.73
CA LYS A 12 15.65 8.97 11.24
C LYS A 12 15.53 9.09 9.71
N VAL A 13 15.91 8.05 8.98
CA VAL A 13 15.85 8.04 7.51
C VAL A 13 14.44 8.37 6.97
N TYR A 14 13.39 7.85 7.58
CA TYR A 14 12.00 8.14 7.17
C TYR A 14 11.58 9.57 7.53
N LYS A 15 12.02 10.06 8.70
CA LYS A 15 11.78 11.47 9.10
C LYS A 15 12.43 12.44 8.12
N ASP A 16 13.64 12.15 7.67
CA ASP A 16 14.37 12.96 6.69
C ASP A 16 13.62 12.99 5.34
N VAL A 17 13.06 11.84 4.90
CA VAL A 17 12.23 11.74 3.68
C VAL A 17 10.94 12.55 3.83
N LEU A 18 10.21 12.40 4.94
CA LEU A 18 8.97 13.15 5.19
C LEU A 18 9.23 14.65 5.21
N LYS A 19 10.30 15.08 5.89
CA LYS A 19 10.71 16.48 5.96
C LYS A 19 11.10 17.03 4.59
N HIS A 20 11.85 16.27 3.80
CA HIS A 20 12.27 16.69 2.45
C HIS A 20 11.08 16.92 1.51
N ASN A 21 10.02 16.11 1.67
CA ASN A 21 8.79 16.19 0.87
C ASN A 21 7.71 17.06 1.53
N GLU A 22 8.03 17.80 2.59
CA GLU A 22 7.08 18.66 3.32
C GLU A 22 5.83 17.93 3.81
N ILE A 23 5.97 16.64 4.14
CA ILE A 23 4.87 15.81 4.65
C ILE A 23 4.83 15.93 6.18
N GLU A 24 3.71 16.39 6.72
CA GLU A 24 3.47 16.40 8.16
C GLU A 24 3.37 14.98 8.71
N TRP A 25 3.92 14.73 9.91
CA TRP A 25 3.78 13.42 10.56
C TRP A 25 3.52 13.52 12.06
N GLU A 26 2.91 12.49 12.62
CA GLU A 26 2.72 12.30 14.06
C GLU A 26 3.22 10.93 14.48
N GLU A 27 3.89 10.87 15.64
CA GLU A 27 4.36 9.64 16.27
C GLU A 27 3.68 9.44 17.63
N GLY A 28 3.46 8.19 18.01
CA GLY A 28 2.93 7.81 19.31
C GLY A 28 1.45 8.12 19.52
N LYS A 29 0.78 8.66 18.50
CA LYS A 29 -0.65 8.99 18.56
C LYS A 29 -1.28 9.06 17.16
N HIS A 30 -2.60 9.01 17.17
CA HIS A 30 -3.44 9.34 16.01
C HIS A 30 -4.39 10.47 16.41
N THR A 31 -4.20 11.66 15.84
CA THR A 31 -5.10 12.79 16.09
C THR A 31 -6.37 12.64 15.26
N ALA A 32 -7.46 12.21 15.89
CA ALA A 32 -8.72 11.90 15.22
C ALA A 32 -9.26 13.07 14.37
N SER A 33 -9.18 14.30 14.86
CA SER A 33 -9.64 15.47 14.11
C SER A 33 -8.90 15.70 12.79
N LYS A 34 -7.63 15.33 12.71
CA LYS A 34 -6.85 15.41 11.46
C LYS A 34 -7.24 14.28 10.50
N ILE A 35 -7.42 13.06 11.04
CA ILE A 35 -7.83 11.88 10.24
C ILE A 35 -9.23 12.09 9.65
N LEU A 36 -10.18 12.55 10.46
CA LEU A 36 -11.57 12.78 10.03
C LEU A 36 -11.76 14.00 9.13
N ASN A 37 -10.72 14.77 8.88
CA ASN A 37 -10.71 15.90 7.94
C ASN A 37 -9.94 15.56 6.64
N ALA A 38 -9.63 14.30 6.40
CA ALA A 38 -8.97 13.84 5.19
C ALA A 38 -9.98 13.51 4.08
N ASP A 39 -9.57 13.69 2.83
CA ASP A 39 -10.36 13.26 1.67
C ASP A 39 -10.26 11.75 1.46
N VAL A 40 -9.09 11.17 1.73
CA VAL A 40 -8.79 9.74 1.61
C VAL A 40 -7.85 9.33 2.74
N VAL A 41 -8.07 8.18 3.32
CA VAL A 41 -7.20 7.59 4.34
C VAL A 41 -6.64 6.26 3.84
N MET A 42 -5.33 6.19 3.67
CA MET A 42 -4.65 4.93 3.39
C MET A 42 -4.34 4.23 4.72
N LYS A 43 -4.86 3.02 4.88
CA LYS A 43 -4.74 2.23 6.10
C LYS A 43 -3.81 1.03 5.90
N SER A 44 -2.89 0.80 6.85
CA SER A 44 -2.09 -0.42 6.86
C SER A 44 -2.97 -1.66 7.03
N PRO A 45 -2.69 -2.78 6.34
CA PRO A 45 -3.51 -4.00 6.40
C PRO A 45 -3.67 -4.59 7.80
N GLY A 46 -2.70 -4.36 8.71
CA GLY A 46 -2.74 -4.84 10.10
C GLY A 46 -3.70 -4.07 11.01
N ILE A 47 -4.22 -2.92 10.58
CA ILE A 47 -5.17 -2.14 11.40
C ILE A 47 -6.58 -2.70 11.18
N SER A 48 -7.19 -3.19 12.26
CA SER A 48 -8.55 -3.75 12.21
C SER A 48 -9.60 -2.66 11.91
N GLU A 49 -10.64 -3.02 11.16
CA GLU A 49 -11.82 -2.16 10.97
C GLU A 49 -12.61 -1.92 12.26
N GLN A 50 -12.39 -2.75 13.29
CA GLN A 50 -13.03 -2.58 14.59
C GLN A 50 -12.42 -1.44 15.42
N VAL A 51 -11.29 -0.89 15.01
CA VAL A 51 -10.67 0.27 15.68
C VAL A 51 -11.61 1.48 15.59
N PRO A 52 -11.89 2.19 16.70
CA PRO A 52 -12.89 3.26 16.73
C PRO A 52 -12.72 4.32 15.64
N ILE A 53 -11.48 4.73 15.36
CA ILE A 53 -11.24 5.73 14.31
C ILE A 53 -11.57 5.22 12.91
N VAL A 54 -11.35 3.92 12.63
CA VAL A 54 -11.69 3.32 11.34
C VAL A 54 -13.21 3.24 11.17
N LYS A 55 -13.94 2.87 12.23
CA LYS A 55 -15.42 2.92 12.22
C LYS A 55 -15.93 4.32 11.93
N ALA A 56 -15.39 5.32 12.62
CA ALA A 56 -15.78 6.72 12.41
C ALA A 56 -15.52 7.18 10.97
N LEU A 57 -14.42 6.76 10.34
CA LEU A 57 -14.14 7.04 8.93
C LEU A 57 -15.22 6.43 8.02
N LEU A 58 -15.58 5.17 8.23
CA LEU A 58 -16.60 4.48 7.44
C LEU A 58 -17.99 5.15 7.63
N GLU A 59 -18.33 5.53 8.86
CA GLU A 59 -19.59 6.22 9.19
C GLU A 59 -19.68 7.62 8.55
N THR A 60 -18.55 8.32 8.43
CA THR A 60 -18.50 9.66 7.80
C THR A 60 -18.39 9.61 6.28
N GLY A 61 -18.25 8.41 5.68
CA GLY A 61 -18.13 8.22 4.24
C GLY A 61 -16.75 8.60 3.68
N ILE A 62 -15.73 8.77 4.53
CA ILE A 62 -14.37 9.03 4.10
C ILE A 62 -13.81 7.74 3.49
N SER A 63 -13.25 7.84 2.29
CA SER A 63 -12.65 6.69 1.59
C SER A 63 -11.46 6.15 2.36
N VAL A 64 -11.52 4.86 2.74
CA VAL A 64 -10.42 4.14 3.39
C VAL A 64 -9.90 3.12 2.40
N VAL A 65 -8.66 3.28 1.98
CA VAL A 65 -8.02 2.45 0.94
C VAL A 65 -6.80 1.72 1.46
N SER A 66 -6.45 0.61 0.83
CA SER A 66 -5.17 -0.07 1.03
C SER A 66 -4.04 0.64 0.27
N GLU A 67 -2.79 0.31 0.59
CA GLU A 67 -1.62 0.79 -0.17
C GLU A 67 -1.70 0.35 -1.64
N ILE A 68 -2.20 -0.86 -1.90
CA ILE A 68 -2.37 -1.41 -3.25
C ILE A 68 -3.40 -0.60 -4.04
N GLU A 69 -4.59 -0.34 -3.46
CA GLU A 69 -5.65 0.44 -4.11
C GLU A 69 -5.22 1.89 -4.36
N PHE A 70 -4.49 2.48 -3.41
CA PHE A 70 -3.97 3.82 -3.59
C PHE A 70 -2.93 3.88 -4.71
N ALA A 71 -1.93 2.99 -4.70
CA ALA A 71 -0.86 2.96 -5.68
C ALA A 71 -1.35 2.61 -7.09
N ALA A 72 -2.37 1.75 -7.23
CA ALA A 72 -2.94 1.37 -8.52
C ALA A 72 -3.50 2.56 -9.33
N GLN A 73 -3.83 3.67 -8.67
CA GLN A 73 -4.32 4.88 -9.35
C GLN A 73 -3.21 5.64 -10.10
N PHE A 74 -1.95 5.30 -9.88
CA PHE A 74 -0.79 6.01 -10.42
C PHE A 74 -0.01 5.20 -11.46
N THR A 75 -0.57 4.12 -11.96
CA THR A 75 0.01 3.31 -13.04
C THR A 75 -1.04 2.93 -14.06
N SER A 76 -0.63 2.79 -15.32
CA SER A 76 -1.44 2.23 -16.40
C SER A 76 -1.10 0.77 -16.70
N ALA A 77 -0.09 0.21 -16.04
CA ALA A 77 0.31 -1.18 -16.21
C ALA A 77 -0.78 -2.15 -15.72
N ASP A 78 -0.87 -3.29 -16.36
CA ASP A 78 -1.78 -4.36 -15.92
C ASP A 78 -1.30 -4.96 -14.58
N ILE A 79 -2.24 -5.16 -13.65
CA ILE A 79 -1.93 -5.68 -12.32
C ILE A 79 -2.49 -7.09 -12.15
N ILE A 80 -1.61 -8.05 -11.90
CA ILE A 80 -1.96 -9.44 -11.56
C ILE A 80 -1.77 -9.64 -10.06
N GLY A 81 -2.87 -9.63 -9.30
CA GLY A 81 -2.88 -9.87 -7.86
C GLY A 81 -3.01 -11.34 -7.52
N ILE A 82 -2.10 -11.90 -6.75
CA ILE A 82 -2.08 -13.31 -6.33
C ILE A 82 -2.26 -13.39 -4.83
N THR A 83 -3.37 -13.99 -4.41
CA THR A 83 -3.70 -14.24 -3.02
C THR A 83 -4.02 -15.71 -2.76
N GLY A 84 -4.25 -16.07 -1.52
CA GLY A 84 -4.63 -17.42 -1.10
C GLY A 84 -3.97 -17.83 0.22
N SER A 85 -4.40 -18.93 0.80
CA SER A 85 -3.86 -19.46 2.06
C SER A 85 -2.46 -20.05 1.87
N ASN A 86 -2.21 -20.76 0.77
CA ASN A 86 -0.95 -21.45 0.46
C ASN A 86 -0.53 -21.21 -0.99
N GLY A 87 0.75 -21.35 -1.29
CA GLY A 87 1.29 -21.34 -2.66
C GLY A 87 1.41 -19.96 -3.31
N LYS A 88 1.05 -18.87 -2.63
CA LYS A 88 1.11 -17.50 -3.18
C LYS A 88 2.47 -17.19 -3.81
N THR A 89 3.53 -17.32 -3.03
CA THR A 89 4.89 -16.98 -3.48
C THR A 89 5.28 -17.80 -4.70
N THR A 90 5.04 -19.10 -4.70
CA THR A 90 5.33 -19.98 -5.84
C THR A 90 4.58 -19.55 -7.08
N THR A 91 3.26 -19.28 -6.96
CA THR A 91 2.42 -18.84 -8.07
C THR A 91 2.88 -17.48 -8.60
N THR A 92 3.21 -16.53 -7.70
CA THR A 92 3.73 -15.21 -8.08
C THR A 92 5.04 -15.34 -8.88
N MET A 93 5.98 -16.15 -8.40
CA MET A 93 7.25 -16.40 -9.09
C MET A 93 7.05 -17.09 -10.45
N MET A 94 6.15 -18.06 -10.53
CA MET A 94 5.84 -18.76 -11.80
C MET A 94 5.18 -17.82 -12.81
N THR A 95 4.21 -17.01 -12.39
CA THR A 95 3.55 -16.01 -13.24
C THR A 95 4.58 -15.01 -13.79
N ASN A 96 5.41 -14.45 -12.90
CA ASN A 96 6.50 -13.57 -13.30
C ASN A 96 7.45 -14.24 -14.31
N HIS A 97 7.83 -15.49 -14.08
CA HIS A 97 8.70 -16.23 -14.99
C HIS A 97 8.06 -16.42 -16.37
N ILE A 98 6.80 -16.83 -16.43
CA ILE A 98 6.06 -17.06 -17.69
C ILE A 98 5.98 -15.78 -18.51
N LEU A 99 5.61 -14.65 -17.89
CA LEU A 99 5.50 -13.37 -18.57
C LEU A 99 6.86 -12.88 -19.08
N ASN A 100 7.92 -13.03 -18.29
CA ASN A 100 9.29 -12.70 -18.73
C ASN A 100 9.74 -13.57 -19.91
N GLN A 101 9.41 -14.87 -19.93
CA GLN A 101 9.69 -15.74 -21.09
C GLN A 101 8.91 -15.30 -22.34
N ALA A 102 7.71 -14.76 -22.15
CA ALA A 102 6.91 -14.16 -23.23
C ALA A 102 7.41 -12.77 -23.65
N LYS A 103 8.51 -12.26 -23.07
CA LYS A 103 9.17 -10.98 -23.40
C LYS A 103 8.37 -9.73 -22.98
N PHE A 104 7.47 -9.86 -22.04
CA PHE A 104 6.88 -8.69 -21.37
C PHE A 104 7.86 -8.10 -20.35
N ASP A 105 7.79 -6.79 -20.15
CA ASP A 105 8.43 -6.14 -19.02
C ASP A 105 7.57 -6.36 -17.76
N VAL A 106 8.13 -7.00 -16.74
CA VAL A 106 7.37 -7.44 -15.56
C VAL A 106 8.09 -7.05 -14.29
N VAL A 107 7.35 -6.44 -13.40
CA VAL A 107 7.83 -6.10 -12.05
C VAL A 107 7.03 -6.90 -11.02
N MET A 108 7.75 -7.60 -10.14
CA MET A 108 7.17 -8.39 -9.05
C MET A 108 7.32 -7.66 -7.71
N GLY A 109 6.31 -7.73 -6.87
CA GLY A 109 6.34 -7.10 -5.54
C GLY A 109 5.14 -7.42 -4.65
N GLY A 110 4.86 -6.52 -3.70
CA GLY A 110 3.76 -6.66 -2.76
C GLY A 110 4.21 -7.23 -1.41
N ASN A 111 3.67 -8.38 -1.00
CA ASN A 111 4.04 -9.02 0.27
C ASN A 111 5.46 -9.66 0.23
N ILE A 112 6.03 -9.78 -0.94
CA ILE A 112 7.41 -10.21 -1.19
C ILE A 112 8.16 -9.11 -1.93
N GLY A 113 9.45 -8.93 -1.59
CA GLY A 113 10.27 -7.87 -2.18
C GLY A 113 9.87 -6.48 -1.71
N ASP A 114 9.77 -5.54 -2.65
CA ASP A 114 9.41 -4.16 -2.38
C ASP A 114 7.88 -3.97 -2.38
N SER A 115 7.41 -2.94 -1.67
CA SER A 115 5.99 -2.55 -1.69
C SER A 115 5.56 -2.09 -3.09
N PHE A 116 4.30 -2.30 -3.44
CA PHE A 116 3.79 -1.89 -4.76
C PHE A 116 3.95 -0.38 -4.99
N ALA A 117 3.61 0.44 -4.00
CA ALA A 117 3.78 1.89 -4.10
C ALA A 117 5.24 2.31 -4.37
N GLY A 118 6.22 1.57 -3.84
CA GLY A 118 7.64 1.79 -4.11
C GLY A 118 8.06 1.40 -5.54
N LEU A 119 7.27 0.61 -6.23
CA LEU A 119 7.59 0.05 -7.56
C LEU A 119 6.89 0.76 -8.72
N ILE A 120 5.85 1.55 -8.49
CA ILE A 120 5.03 2.17 -9.56
C ILE A 120 5.82 3.05 -10.53
N HIS A 121 6.97 3.60 -10.09
CA HIS A 121 7.84 4.42 -10.93
C HIS A 121 8.54 3.63 -12.07
N LYS A 122 8.48 2.30 -12.05
CA LYS A 122 9.13 1.43 -13.05
C LYS A 122 8.34 1.31 -14.34
N ASP A 123 7.03 1.57 -14.30
CA ASP A 123 6.11 1.58 -15.45
C ASP A 123 6.26 0.38 -16.43
N PRO A 124 6.16 -0.87 -15.93
CA PRO A 124 6.28 -2.08 -16.74
C PRO A 124 4.99 -2.36 -17.54
N ASP A 125 4.98 -3.44 -18.35
CA ASP A 125 3.75 -3.98 -18.95
C ASP A 125 2.84 -4.59 -17.88
N TYR A 126 3.45 -5.33 -16.91
CA TYR A 126 2.72 -6.03 -15.84
C TYR A 126 3.37 -5.84 -14.48
N PHE A 127 2.53 -5.60 -13.47
CA PHE A 127 2.88 -5.85 -12.08
C PHE A 127 2.31 -7.20 -11.64
N VAL A 128 3.15 -8.08 -11.08
CA VAL A 128 2.74 -9.35 -10.46
C VAL A 128 2.90 -9.22 -8.95
N LEU A 129 1.78 -9.09 -8.24
CA LEU A 129 1.77 -8.75 -6.82
C LEU A 129 1.33 -9.92 -5.95
N GLU A 130 2.16 -10.29 -4.97
CA GLU A 130 1.71 -11.15 -3.88
C GLU A 130 0.90 -10.33 -2.88
N LEU A 131 -0.36 -10.70 -2.66
CA LEU A 131 -1.27 -10.00 -1.75
C LEU A 131 -1.53 -10.83 -0.49
N LYS A 132 -1.64 -10.15 0.67
CA LYS A 132 -2.22 -10.76 1.86
C LYS A 132 -3.73 -10.89 1.69
N THR A 133 -4.32 -11.92 2.27
CA THR A 133 -5.79 -12.13 2.24
C THR A 133 -6.58 -10.94 2.81
N THR A 134 -5.95 -10.10 3.63
CA THR A 134 -6.54 -8.90 4.23
C THR A 134 -6.33 -7.62 3.40
N GLN A 135 -5.83 -7.74 2.17
CA GLN A 135 -5.59 -6.62 1.25
C GLN A 135 -6.56 -6.60 0.04
N LEU A 136 -7.57 -7.46 0.10
CA LEU A 136 -8.66 -7.55 -0.88
C LEU A 136 -9.94 -6.96 -0.32
#